data_3c67e062c13193ca75d848c49f9a2bfc
#
_entry.id   3c67e062c13193ca75d848c49f9a2bfc
#
_cell.length_a   1.000
_cell.length_b   1.000
_cell.length_c   1.000
_cell.angle_alpha   90.00
_cell.angle_beta   90.00
_cell.angle_gamma   90.00
#
_symmetry.space_group_name_H-M   'P 1'
#
loop_
_entity.id
_entity.type
_entity.pdbx_description
1 polymer ?
#
loop_
_entity_poly.entity_id
_entity_poly.type
_entity_poly.pdbx_seq_one_letter_code
_entity_poly.pdbx_strand_id
1 'polypeptide(L)'
;MQITISGHHLDLTPAIKDYVDSKLQKLERHNDRITSINVILSVEKLEQKAEATIHANGKEFFADSTSEDLYAAIDMLADKLDRQLIKRKEKLRSHRM
;
A
#
# COMPACT_ATOMS: atom_id res chain seq x y z
N MET A 1 -5.97 -7.33 -9.94
CA MET A 1 -5.47 -6.14 -9.22
C MET A 1 -4.31 -5.53 -10.00
N GLN A 2 -4.37 -4.26 -10.24
CA GLN A 2 -3.32 -3.54 -10.95
C GLN A 2 -2.52 -2.67 -9.98
N ILE A 3 -1.20 -2.79 -9.99
CA ILE A 3 -0.33 -2.00 -9.13
C ILE A 3 0.50 -1.07 -9.99
N THR A 4 0.40 0.23 -9.73
CA THR A 4 1.18 1.26 -10.41
C THR A 4 2.15 1.87 -9.42
N ILE A 5 3.43 1.96 -9.77
CA ILE A 5 4.46 2.47 -8.89
C ILE A 5 5.14 3.66 -9.55
N SER A 6 5.25 4.77 -8.83
CA SER A 6 5.94 5.97 -9.29
C SER A 6 7.02 6.35 -8.30
N GLY A 7 8.10 6.95 -8.79
CA GLY A 7 9.19 7.42 -7.95
C GLY A 7 9.38 8.92 -8.11
N HIS A 8 9.57 9.63 -6.99
CA HIS A 8 9.87 11.06 -6.97
C HIS A 8 11.22 11.26 -6.29
N HIS A 9 12.18 11.80 -7.02
CA HIS A 9 13.54 12.03 -6.52
C HIS A 9 14.26 10.74 -6.15
N LEU A 10 13.86 9.63 -6.76
CA LEU A 10 14.55 8.35 -6.62
C LEU A 10 14.33 7.51 -7.88
N ASP A 11 15.27 6.63 -8.16
CA ASP A 11 15.16 5.72 -9.29
C ASP A 11 14.47 4.43 -8.83
N LEU A 12 13.46 4.02 -9.59
CA LEU A 12 12.79 2.77 -9.33
C LEU A 12 13.58 1.63 -9.97
N THR A 13 14.26 0.85 -9.13
CA THR A 13 14.97 -0.33 -9.62
C THR A 13 14.01 -1.50 -9.75
N PRO A 14 14.34 -2.52 -10.56
CA PRO A 14 13.53 -3.73 -10.62
C PRO A 14 13.35 -4.39 -9.24
N ALA A 15 14.39 -4.36 -8.41
CA ALA A 15 14.32 -4.93 -7.06
C ALA A 15 13.27 -4.23 -6.19
N ILE A 16 13.20 -2.90 -6.27
CA ILE A 16 12.22 -2.12 -5.51
C ILE A 16 10.80 -2.43 -6.02
N LYS A 17 10.61 -2.45 -7.33
CA LYS A 17 9.32 -2.75 -7.92
C LYS A 17 8.84 -4.14 -7.52
N ASP A 18 9.73 -5.12 -7.57
CA ASP A 18 9.40 -6.49 -7.21
C ASP A 18 9.03 -6.58 -5.73
N TYR A 19 9.74 -5.85 -4.89
CA TYR A 19 9.47 -5.85 -3.45
C TYR A 19 8.09 -5.28 -3.14
N VAL A 20 7.76 -4.13 -3.74
CA VAL A 20 6.44 -3.51 -3.58
C VAL A 20 5.35 -4.46 -4.05
N ASP A 21 5.53 -5.00 -5.26
CA ASP A 21 4.56 -5.91 -5.84
C ASP A 21 4.33 -7.13 -4.95
N SER A 22 5.40 -7.74 -4.48
CA SER A 22 5.34 -8.92 -3.62
C SER A 22 4.61 -8.64 -2.30
N LYS A 23 4.88 -7.48 -1.69
CA LYS A 23 4.23 -7.11 -0.44
C LYS A 23 2.75 -6.78 -0.61
N LEU A 24 2.40 -6.07 -1.67
CA LEU A 24 1.03 -5.64 -1.88
C LEU A 24 0.14 -6.73 -2.46
N GLN A 25 0.68 -7.68 -3.18
CA GLN A 25 -0.08 -8.81 -3.68
C GLN A 25 -0.77 -9.59 -2.55
N LYS A 26 -0.17 -9.60 -1.38
CA LYS A 26 -0.73 -10.28 -0.22
C LYS A 26 -2.05 -9.67 0.24
N LEU A 27 -2.35 -8.44 -0.17
CA LEU A 27 -3.61 -7.78 0.19
C LEU A 27 -4.81 -8.44 -0.49
N GLU A 28 -4.60 -9.17 -1.57
CA GLU A 28 -5.68 -9.88 -2.26
C GLU A 28 -6.34 -10.93 -1.36
N ARG A 29 -5.63 -11.42 -0.36
CA ARG A 29 -6.19 -12.42 0.57
C ARG A 29 -7.41 -11.93 1.32
N HIS A 30 -7.62 -10.61 1.38
CA HIS A 30 -8.78 -10.03 2.06
C HIS A 30 -10.05 -10.08 1.22
N ASN A 31 -9.91 -10.46 -0.06
CA ASN A 31 -11.04 -10.63 -0.96
C ASN A 31 -11.94 -9.39 -1.05
N ASP A 32 -11.34 -8.21 -1.08
CA ASP A 32 -12.05 -6.94 -1.06
C ASP A 32 -12.26 -6.34 -2.45
N ARG A 33 -12.10 -7.12 -3.50
CA ARG A 33 -12.24 -6.66 -4.88
C ARG A 33 -11.38 -5.43 -5.15
N ILE A 34 -10.11 -5.53 -4.83
CA ILE A 34 -9.16 -4.46 -5.11
C ILE A 34 -8.95 -4.38 -6.61
N THR A 35 -9.28 -3.22 -7.20
CA THR A 35 -9.10 -3.01 -8.63
C THR A 35 -7.72 -2.45 -8.94
N SER A 36 -7.24 -1.52 -8.11
CA SER A 36 -5.93 -0.92 -8.35
C SER A 36 -5.31 -0.40 -7.06
N ILE A 37 -3.98 -0.35 -7.06
CA ILE A 37 -3.20 0.28 -6.00
C ILE A 37 -2.20 1.20 -6.69
N ASN A 38 -2.21 2.48 -6.34
CA ASN A 38 -1.25 3.45 -6.84
C ASN A 38 -0.26 3.75 -5.73
N VAL A 39 1.01 3.48 -5.99
CA VAL A 39 2.09 3.65 -5.01
C VAL A 39 3.01 4.76 -5.47
N ILE A 40 3.35 5.67 -4.56
CA ILE A 40 4.33 6.72 -4.81
C ILE A 40 5.44 6.59 -3.78
N LEU A 41 6.66 6.41 -4.27
CA LEU A 41 7.86 6.35 -3.44
C LEU A 41 8.65 7.64 -3.64
N SER A 42 9.06 8.26 -2.54
CA SER A 42 9.80 9.52 -2.63
C SER A 42 10.89 9.57 -1.57
N VAL A 43 11.89 10.42 -1.86
CA VAL A 43 12.99 10.67 -0.93
C VAL A 43 13.03 12.16 -0.69
N GLU A 44 13.04 12.55 0.57
CA GLU A 44 13.20 13.95 0.96
C GLU A 44 14.19 14.02 2.11
N LYS A 45 15.33 14.63 1.84
CA LYS A 45 16.45 14.68 2.77
C LYS A 45 16.89 13.26 3.11
N LEU A 46 16.83 12.86 4.39
CA LEU A 46 17.21 11.53 4.82
C LEU A 46 16.01 10.59 4.99
N GLU A 47 14.81 11.09 4.73
CA GLU A 47 13.61 10.29 4.90
C GLU A 47 13.13 9.73 3.57
N GLN A 48 12.72 8.48 3.60
CA GLN A 48 12.12 7.82 2.46
C GLN A 48 10.66 7.56 2.76
N LYS A 49 9.80 8.00 1.86
CA LYS A 49 8.36 7.93 2.05
C LYS A 49 7.73 6.95 1.07
N ALA A 50 6.83 6.14 1.57
CA ALA A 50 6.00 5.27 0.74
C ALA A 50 4.54 5.62 1.01
N GLU A 51 3.78 5.90 -0.06
CA GLU A 51 2.37 6.19 0.07
C GLU A 51 1.59 5.43 -0.99
N ALA A 52 0.36 5.09 -0.68
CA ALA A 52 -0.46 4.34 -1.59
C ALA A 52 -1.94 4.67 -1.44
N THR A 53 -2.65 4.61 -2.57
CA THR A 53 -4.10 4.69 -2.61
C THR A 53 -4.62 3.38 -3.18
N ILE A 54 -5.51 2.74 -2.43
CA ILE A 54 -6.18 1.51 -2.87
C ILE A 54 -7.59 1.85 -3.32
N HIS A 55 -7.97 1.35 -4.49
CA HIS A 55 -9.35 1.42 -4.99
C HIS A 55 -9.96 0.03 -4.84
N ALA A 56 -10.97 -0.08 -3.99
CA ALA A 56 -11.62 -1.34 -3.70
C ALA A 56 -13.10 -1.13 -3.42
N ASN A 57 -13.94 -1.90 -4.09
CA ASN A 57 -15.40 -1.84 -3.90
C ASN A 57 -15.98 -0.42 -4.03
N GLY A 58 -15.46 0.35 -4.98
CA GLY A 58 -15.93 1.71 -5.22
C GLY A 58 -15.49 2.73 -4.17
N LYS A 59 -14.57 2.35 -3.30
CA LYS A 59 -14.03 3.24 -2.26
C LYS A 59 -12.53 3.37 -2.39
N GLU A 60 -11.98 4.42 -1.78
CA GLU A 60 -10.55 4.66 -1.74
C GLU A 60 -10.03 4.57 -0.32
N PHE A 61 -8.87 3.95 -0.18
CA PHE A 61 -8.15 3.89 1.09
C PHE A 61 -6.74 4.43 0.86
N PHE A 62 -6.30 5.30 1.75
CA PHE A 62 -4.98 5.90 1.65
C PHE A 62 -4.16 5.58 2.89
N ALA A 63 -2.86 5.33 2.69
CA ALA A 63 -1.92 5.20 3.79
C ALA A 63 -0.56 5.70 3.34
N ASP A 64 0.26 6.11 4.30
CA ASP A 64 1.64 6.47 4.04
C ASP A 64 2.52 6.07 5.21
N SER A 65 3.81 6.02 4.97
CA SER A 65 4.81 5.73 5.99
C SER A 65 6.14 6.33 5.58
N THR A 66 6.97 6.63 6.56
CA THR A 66 8.31 7.16 6.34
C THR A 66 9.31 6.36 7.16
N SER A 67 10.54 6.26 6.66
CA SER A 67 11.62 5.57 7.33
C SER A 67 12.94 6.02 6.71
N GLU A 68 14.04 5.78 7.39
CA GLU A 68 15.37 6.00 6.82
C GLU A 68 15.67 4.97 5.73
N ASP A 69 15.02 3.83 5.79
CA ASP A 69 15.17 2.72 4.84
C ASP A 69 13.89 2.57 4.01
N LEU A 70 14.02 2.62 2.69
CA LEU A 70 12.88 2.52 1.79
C LEU A 70 12.14 1.18 1.94
N TYR A 71 12.86 0.08 2.08
CA TYR A 71 12.22 -1.23 2.25
C TYR A 71 11.40 -1.29 3.53
N ALA A 72 11.90 -0.67 4.60
CA ALA A 72 11.14 -0.58 5.84
C ALA A 72 9.89 0.29 5.67
N ALA A 73 10.00 1.38 4.91
CA ALA A 73 8.83 2.22 4.63
C ALA A 73 7.77 1.45 3.86
N ILE A 74 8.18 0.63 2.91
CA ILE A 74 7.27 -0.22 2.13
C ILE A 74 6.59 -1.26 3.04
N ASP A 75 7.36 -1.89 3.94
CA ASP A 75 6.80 -2.86 4.88
C ASP A 75 5.75 -2.23 5.78
N MET A 76 6.05 -1.04 6.30
CA MET A 76 5.13 -0.30 7.17
C MET A 76 3.87 0.10 6.41
N LEU A 77 4.03 0.51 5.15
CA LEU A 77 2.90 0.86 4.30
C LEU A 77 1.98 -0.34 4.09
N ALA A 78 2.55 -1.48 3.73
CA ALA A 78 1.78 -2.70 3.50
C ALA A 78 1.01 -3.11 4.76
N ASP A 79 1.64 -2.99 5.93
CA ASP A 79 0.99 -3.30 7.20
C ASP A 79 -0.18 -2.36 7.48
N LYS A 80 -0.02 -1.07 7.23
CA LYS A 80 -1.09 -0.09 7.42
C LYS A 80 -2.28 -0.38 6.52
N LEU A 81 -2.02 -0.70 5.26
CA LEU A 81 -3.09 -1.03 4.31
C LEU A 81 -3.81 -2.31 4.72
N ASP A 82 -3.05 -3.30 5.17
CA ASP A 82 -3.61 -4.56 5.64
C ASP A 82 -4.57 -4.32 6.81
N ARG A 83 -4.18 -3.49 7.76
CA ARG A 83 -5.01 -3.16 8.91
C ARG A 83 -6.27 -2.40 8.52
N GLN A 84 -6.17 -1.49 7.55
CA GLN A 84 -7.36 -0.77 7.07
C GLN A 84 -8.38 -1.72 6.46
N LEU A 85 -7.93 -2.69 5.68
CA LEU A 85 -8.81 -3.67 5.06
C LEU A 85 -9.45 -4.58 6.10
N ILE A 86 -8.71 -4.96 7.12
CA ILE A 86 -9.25 -5.77 8.23
C ILE A 86 -10.33 -4.99 8.98
N LYS A 87 -10.06 -3.74 9.32
CA LYS A 87 -11.03 -2.90 10.02
C LYS A 87 -12.33 -2.75 9.24
N ARG A 88 -12.21 -2.61 7.93
CA ARG A 88 -13.40 -2.52 7.08
C ARG A 88 -14.25 -3.77 7.15
N LYS A 89 -13.63 -4.94 7.13
CA LYS A 89 -14.35 -6.21 7.24
C LYS A 89 -15.07 -6.35 8.58
N GLU A 90 -14.38 -5.98 9.64
CA GLU A 90 -14.98 -6.01 10.99
C GLU A 90 -16.18 -5.08 11.10
N LYS A 91 -16.05 -3.88 10.53
CA LYS A 91 -17.11 -2.90 10.53
C LYS A 91 -18.33 -3.38 9.76
N LEU A 92 -18.12 -4.03 8.62
CA LEU A 92 -19.20 -4.60 7.83
C LEU A 92 -19.91 -5.74 8.58
N ARG A 93 -19.15 -6.55 9.31
CA ARG A 93 -19.72 -7.61 10.12
C ARG A 93 -20.59 -7.06 11.24
N SER A 94 -20.15 -5.96 11.87
CA SER A 94 -20.91 -5.33 12.93
C SER A 94 -22.28 -4.85 12.46
N HIS A 95 -22.37 -4.41 11.22
CA HIS A 95 -23.62 -3.90 10.66
C HIS A 95 -24.63 -4.98 10.36
N ARG A 96 -24.23 -6.23 10.36
CA ARG A 96 -25.14 -7.34 10.09
C ARG A 96 -25.91 -7.81 11.32
N MET A 97 -25.56 -7.31 12.46
CA MET A 97 -26.27 -7.63 13.69
C MET A 97 -27.34 -6.58 14.00
#